data_6bc008ce6cb32805b1137093c328b9d2
#
_entry.id   6bc008ce6cb32805b1137093c328b9d2
#
_cell.length_a   1.000
_cell.length_b   1.000
_cell.length_c   1.000
_cell.angle_alpha   90.00
_cell.angle_beta   90.00
_cell.angle_gamma   90.00
#
_symmetry.space_group_name_H-M   'P 1'
#
loop_
_entity.id
_entity.type
_entity.pdbx_description
1 polymer ?
#
loop_
_entity_poly.entity_id
_entity_poly.type
_entity_poly.pdbx_seq_one_letter_code
_entity_poly.pdbx_strand_id
1 'polypeptide(L)'
;MIFQYDGTYEGFLCTVFEIYAMHLANDAQIHPADGCLTLEESRTVENQSGKADRVSQRLKQLGIASCIYDAWLSRKPDIENDLFAVIRLAIETGCSPMQARQRTCVRNVAAAAHLVRCETHRFLQFTRFVKVEREPEKPGLQVPGETKPGLYLADIEPAYDILLRIAPHFVRRFQDQCFIIRDQPRGQALVYDAHHWQIVSFPELMALPLPRDSQIESL
;
A
#
# COMPACT_ATOMS: atom_id res chain seq x y z
N MET A 1 12.20 24.53 4.57
CA MET A 1 13.18 23.42 4.42
C MET A 1 12.45 22.20 3.88
N ILE A 2 12.99 21.55 2.86
CA ILE A 2 12.38 20.37 2.23
C ILE A 2 13.00 19.09 2.81
N PHE A 3 12.16 18.14 3.22
CA PHE A 3 12.56 16.80 3.63
C PHE A 3 12.17 15.80 2.57
N GLN A 4 13.11 14.98 2.13
CA GLN A 4 12.90 13.93 1.13
C GLN A 4 13.00 12.55 1.77
N TYR A 5 12.14 11.62 1.36
CA TYR A 5 12.11 10.24 1.82
C TYR A 5 11.99 9.25 0.65
N ASP A 6 12.24 7.99 0.91
CA ASP A 6 12.33 6.89 -0.09
C ASP A 6 10.99 6.48 -0.75
N GLY A 7 9.90 7.21 -0.52
CA GLY A 7 8.57 6.89 -1.05
C GLY A 7 7.85 5.76 -0.30
N THR A 8 8.45 5.16 0.73
CA THR A 8 7.78 4.17 1.59
C THR A 8 6.99 4.84 2.73
N TYR A 9 5.98 4.14 3.25
CA TYR A 9 5.23 4.67 4.41
C TYR A 9 6.11 4.81 5.66
N GLU A 10 7.04 3.89 5.86
CA GLU A 10 8.00 3.95 6.96
C GLU A 10 8.92 5.16 6.83
N GLY A 11 9.42 5.44 5.62
CA GLY A 11 10.21 6.63 5.33
C GLY A 11 9.44 7.93 5.59
N PHE A 12 8.17 7.99 5.21
CA PHE A 12 7.30 9.12 5.58
C PHE A 12 7.21 9.30 7.10
N LEU A 13 6.99 8.23 7.87
CA LEU A 13 6.93 8.30 9.33
C LEU A 13 8.29 8.70 9.95
N CYS A 14 9.41 8.20 9.41
CA CYS A 14 10.74 8.62 9.81
C CYS A 14 10.96 10.11 9.58
N THR A 15 10.47 10.63 8.46
CA THR A 15 10.55 12.06 8.14
C THR A 15 9.76 12.91 9.13
N VAL A 16 8.56 12.49 9.49
CA VAL A 16 7.77 13.15 10.54
C VAL A 16 8.55 13.17 11.85
N PHE A 17 9.19 12.05 12.24
CA PHE A 17 10.02 12.00 13.45
C PHE A 17 11.18 13.00 13.41
N GLU A 18 11.95 13.04 12.32
CA GLU A 18 13.09 13.93 12.15
C GLU A 18 12.69 15.40 12.23
N ILE A 19 11.60 15.78 11.58
CA ILE A 19 11.08 17.16 11.62
C ILE A 19 10.81 17.60 13.06
N TYR A 20 10.18 16.72 13.87
CA TYR A 20 9.92 17.02 15.28
C TYR A 20 11.21 17.02 16.11
N ALA A 21 12.15 16.13 15.87
CA ALA A 21 13.44 16.07 16.56
C ALA A 21 14.27 17.34 16.31
N MET A 22 14.12 17.96 15.13
CA MET A 22 14.80 19.19 14.75
C MET A 22 14.01 20.47 15.12
N HIS A 23 12.84 20.35 15.72
CA HIS A 23 11.94 21.48 16.04
C HIS A 23 11.50 22.33 14.82
N LEU A 24 11.42 21.71 13.63
CA LEU A 24 11.10 22.38 12.36
C LEU A 24 9.63 22.17 11.91
N ALA A 25 8.73 21.79 12.82
CA ALA A 25 7.36 21.42 12.49
C ALA A 25 6.53 22.52 11.78
N ASN A 26 6.94 23.79 11.89
CA ASN A 26 6.23 24.91 11.25
C ASN A 26 6.74 25.23 9.84
N ASP A 27 8.00 24.88 9.52
CA ASP A 27 8.72 25.34 8.32
C ASP A 27 9.11 24.18 7.38
N ALA A 28 8.68 22.96 7.70
CA ALA A 28 9.03 21.77 6.94
C ALA A 28 7.99 21.45 5.86
N GLN A 29 8.47 21.02 4.70
CA GLN A 29 7.70 20.36 3.64
C GLN A 29 8.25 18.95 3.42
N ILE A 30 7.37 18.02 3.09
CA ILE A 30 7.71 16.61 2.88
C ILE A 30 7.42 16.24 1.43
N HIS A 31 8.42 15.66 0.75
CA HIS A 31 8.27 15.15 -0.62
C HIS A 31 8.93 13.77 -0.75
N PRO A 32 8.37 12.86 -1.56
CA PRO A 32 9.08 11.65 -1.93
C PRO A 32 10.31 11.99 -2.77
N ALA A 33 11.38 11.20 -2.65
CA ALA A 33 12.59 11.34 -3.44
C ALA A 33 12.37 10.69 -4.83
N ASP A 34 11.67 11.39 -5.72
CA ASP A 34 11.36 10.94 -7.08
C ASP A 34 12.37 11.43 -8.13
N GLY A 35 13.57 11.82 -7.70
CA GLY A 35 14.66 12.27 -8.56
C GLY A 35 14.55 13.73 -9.02
N CYS A 36 13.59 14.48 -8.53
CA CYS A 36 13.49 15.91 -8.81
C CYS A 36 14.58 16.67 -8.06
N LEU A 37 15.48 17.32 -8.82
CA LEU A 37 16.48 18.23 -8.28
C LEU A 37 15.78 19.53 -7.85
N THR A 38 15.61 19.72 -6.55
CA THR A 38 15.14 20.99 -6.01
C THR A 38 16.32 21.94 -5.83
N LEU A 39 16.16 23.20 -6.20
CA LEU A 39 17.16 24.27 -5.95
C LEU A 39 17.13 24.74 -4.49
N GLU A 40 16.17 24.27 -3.71
CA GLU A 40 16.03 24.59 -2.30
C GLU A 40 16.82 23.62 -1.42
N GLU A 41 17.20 24.08 -0.23
CA GLU A 41 17.88 23.26 0.77
C GLU A 41 17.02 22.05 1.14
N SER A 42 17.46 20.85 0.73
CA SER A 42 16.75 19.60 0.95
C SER A 42 17.57 18.64 1.82
N ARG A 43 16.88 17.89 2.65
CA ARG A 43 17.46 16.85 3.50
C ARG A 43 16.81 15.50 3.22
N THR A 44 17.61 14.52 2.82
CA THR A 44 17.15 13.14 2.68
C THR A 44 17.12 12.45 4.05
N VAL A 45 16.02 11.77 4.33
CA VAL A 45 15.81 11.01 5.58
C VAL A 45 15.95 9.53 5.30
N GLU A 46 16.82 8.87 6.05
CA GLU A 46 17.00 7.42 6.00
C GLU A 46 15.94 6.69 6.82
N ASN A 47 15.55 5.52 6.32
CA ASN A 47 14.58 4.65 6.98
C ASN A 47 15.17 4.02 8.25
N GLN A 48 14.49 4.18 9.39
CA GLN A 48 14.86 3.60 10.69
C GLN A 48 13.59 3.10 11.38
N SER A 49 13.42 1.78 11.44
CA SER A 49 12.20 1.13 11.97
C SER A 49 11.79 1.64 13.36
N GLY A 50 12.75 1.83 14.27
CA GLY A 50 12.46 2.35 15.60
C GLY A 50 11.88 3.76 15.65
N LYS A 51 12.17 4.63 14.65
CA LYS A 51 11.57 5.97 14.53
C LYS A 51 10.16 5.88 13.96
N ALA A 52 9.98 5.09 12.90
CA ALA A 52 8.68 4.84 12.28
C ALA A 52 7.69 4.24 13.28
N ASP A 53 8.11 3.27 14.09
CA ASP A 53 7.29 2.62 15.11
C ASP A 53 6.78 3.61 16.17
N ARG A 54 7.64 4.50 16.65
CA ARG A 54 7.26 5.54 17.63
C ARG A 54 6.18 6.45 17.08
N VAL A 55 6.31 6.92 15.83
CA VAL A 55 5.31 7.76 15.19
C VAL A 55 4.03 6.95 14.96
N SER A 56 4.12 5.73 14.42
CA SER A 56 2.98 4.84 14.21
C SER A 56 2.19 4.61 15.49
N GLN A 57 2.88 4.33 16.61
CA GLN A 57 2.26 4.16 17.91
C GLN A 57 1.54 5.43 18.37
N ARG A 58 2.16 6.59 18.18
CA ARG A 58 1.54 7.88 18.51
C ARG A 58 0.28 8.15 17.68
N LEU A 59 0.32 7.88 16.37
CA LEU A 59 -0.84 8.01 15.48
C LEU A 59 -2.00 7.08 15.90
N LYS A 60 -1.68 5.85 16.36
CA LYS A 60 -2.68 4.91 16.92
C LYS A 60 -3.33 5.46 18.18
N GLN A 61 -2.54 6.01 19.11
CA GLN A 61 -3.06 6.64 20.33
C GLN A 61 -3.97 7.83 20.04
N LEU A 62 -3.66 8.61 18.99
CA LEU A 62 -4.46 9.76 18.55
C LEU A 62 -5.69 9.35 17.71
N GLY A 63 -5.84 8.05 17.38
CA GLY A 63 -6.98 7.55 16.62
C GLY A 63 -6.99 7.95 15.14
N ILE A 64 -5.84 8.32 14.56
CA ILE A 64 -5.73 8.78 13.16
C ILE A 64 -4.92 7.85 12.26
N ALA A 65 -4.26 6.82 12.80
CA ALA A 65 -3.32 5.97 12.06
C ALA A 65 -3.92 5.39 10.76
N SER A 66 -5.12 4.82 10.81
CA SER A 66 -5.77 4.24 9.63
C SER A 66 -6.09 5.30 8.57
N CYS A 67 -6.55 6.48 8.99
CA CYS A 67 -6.90 7.55 8.07
C CYS A 67 -5.65 8.12 7.37
N ILE A 68 -4.56 8.30 8.12
CA ILE A 68 -3.27 8.76 7.58
C ILE A 68 -2.72 7.74 6.58
N TYR A 69 -2.74 6.45 6.93
CA TYR A 69 -2.27 5.39 6.04
C TYR A 69 -3.11 5.28 4.76
N ASP A 70 -4.44 5.27 4.88
CA ASP A 70 -5.33 5.21 3.72
C ASP A 70 -5.12 6.43 2.80
N ALA A 71 -5.01 7.62 3.36
CA ALA A 71 -4.79 8.82 2.56
C ALA A 71 -3.40 8.84 1.90
N TRP A 72 -2.37 8.31 2.56
CA TRP A 72 -1.03 8.17 1.98
C TRP A 72 -1.05 7.22 0.77
N LEU A 73 -1.80 6.12 0.81
CA LEU A 73 -1.98 5.18 -0.30
C LEU A 73 -2.66 5.82 -1.52
N SER A 74 -3.28 6.98 -1.38
CA SER A 74 -3.87 7.70 -2.52
C SER A 74 -2.85 8.19 -3.53
N ARG A 75 -1.59 8.34 -3.11
CA ARG A 75 -0.48 8.87 -3.93
C ARG A 75 -0.83 10.18 -4.65
N LYS A 76 -1.73 10.97 -4.06
CA LYS A 76 -2.05 12.29 -4.63
C LYS A 76 -0.86 13.21 -4.49
N PRO A 77 -0.62 14.09 -5.47
CA PRO A 77 0.41 15.12 -5.36
C PRO A 77 0.25 15.93 -4.06
N ASP A 78 1.36 16.18 -3.37
CA ASP A 78 1.45 16.97 -2.14
C ASP A 78 0.63 16.47 -0.95
N ILE A 79 0.12 15.24 -1.01
CA ILE A 79 -0.67 14.66 0.09
C ILE A 79 0.14 14.59 1.39
N GLU A 80 1.46 14.41 1.31
CA GLU A 80 2.37 14.34 2.45
C GLU A 80 2.30 15.59 3.33
N ASN A 81 2.18 16.76 2.71
CA ASN A 81 2.07 18.03 3.42
C ASN A 81 0.73 18.18 4.15
N ASP A 82 -0.38 17.73 3.53
CA ASP A 82 -1.68 17.66 4.20
C ASP A 82 -1.68 16.64 5.34
N LEU A 83 -1.07 15.46 5.14
CA LEU A 83 -0.90 14.43 6.16
C LEU A 83 -0.11 14.97 7.35
N PHE A 84 1.02 15.63 7.08
CA PHE A 84 1.86 16.23 8.12
C PHE A 84 1.11 17.32 8.89
N ALA A 85 0.36 18.18 8.21
CA ALA A 85 -0.47 19.21 8.85
C ALA A 85 -1.55 18.59 9.77
N VAL A 86 -2.18 17.49 9.37
CA VAL A 86 -3.15 16.76 10.20
C VAL A 86 -2.47 16.11 11.41
N ILE A 87 -1.29 15.50 11.21
CA ILE A 87 -0.51 14.88 12.30
C ILE A 87 -0.11 15.96 13.32
N ARG A 88 0.38 17.11 12.85
CA ARG A 88 0.75 18.23 13.72
C ARG A 88 -0.45 18.72 14.54
N LEU A 89 -1.57 18.93 13.89
CA LEU A 89 -2.80 19.35 14.56
C LEU A 89 -3.26 18.33 15.64
N ALA A 90 -3.15 17.03 15.33
CA ALA A 90 -3.51 15.97 16.28
C ALA A 90 -2.57 15.95 17.50
N ILE A 91 -1.28 16.19 17.29
CA ILE A 91 -0.28 16.24 18.38
C ILE A 91 -0.52 17.47 19.26
N GLU A 92 -0.77 18.64 18.65
CA GLU A 92 -1.04 19.91 19.36
C GLU A 92 -2.32 19.85 20.21
N THR A 93 -3.38 19.23 19.67
CA THR A 93 -4.67 19.13 20.36
C THR A 93 -4.80 17.91 21.29
N GLY A 94 -3.90 16.93 21.15
CA GLY A 94 -3.94 15.66 21.89
C GLY A 94 -5.09 14.73 21.49
N CYS A 95 -5.83 15.04 20.42
CA CYS A 95 -6.99 14.26 19.95
C CYS A 95 -7.07 14.21 18.42
N SER A 96 -7.96 13.35 17.90
CA SER A 96 -8.19 13.23 16.46
C SER A 96 -8.85 14.49 15.89
N PRO A 97 -8.23 15.19 14.92
CA PRO A 97 -8.81 16.40 14.31
C PRO A 97 -9.79 16.09 13.17
N MET A 98 -10.11 14.81 12.92
CA MET A 98 -10.85 14.38 11.72
C MET A 98 -12.28 14.95 11.62
N GLN A 99 -12.81 15.54 12.69
CA GLN A 99 -14.09 16.23 12.68
C GLN A 99 -13.98 17.70 12.28
N ALA A 100 -12.78 18.28 12.32
CA ALA A 100 -12.54 19.69 11.97
C ALA A 100 -12.52 19.91 10.44
N ARG A 101 -13.62 19.53 9.76
CA ARG A 101 -13.77 19.56 8.30
C ARG A 101 -13.65 20.95 7.67
N GLN A 102 -13.72 22.02 8.44
CA GLN A 102 -13.44 23.40 8.00
C GLN A 102 -11.96 23.60 7.61
N ARG A 103 -11.04 22.81 8.16
CA ARG A 103 -9.63 22.85 7.80
C ARG A 103 -9.36 22.09 6.50
N THR A 104 -8.70 22.74 5.53
CA THR A 104 -8.45 22.18 4.20
C THR A 104 -7.66 20.87 4.27
N CYS A 105 -6.56 20.80 5.04
CA CYS A 105 -5.78 19.57 5.20
C CYS A 105 -6.63 18.40 5.74
N VAL A 106 -7.49 18.63 6.74
CA VAL A 106 -8.38 17.58 7.28
C VAL A 106 -9.37 17.09 6.23
N ARG A 107 -9.95 18.02 5.45
CA ARG A 107 -10.89 17.68 4.37
C ARG A 107 -10.19 16.87 3.27
N ASN A 108 -8.98 17.28 2.84
CA ASN A 108 -8.21 16.61 1.79
C ASN A 108 -7.81 15.20 2.22
N VAL A 109 -7.26 15.04 3.43
CA VAL A 109 -6.88 13.73 3.99
C VAL A 109 -8.10 12.82 4.14
N ALA A 110 -9.21 13.34 4.67
CA ALA A 110 -10.43 12.54 4.81
C ALA A 110 -11.01 12.09 3.47
N ALA A 111 -11.00 12.96 2.46
CA ALA A 111 -11.46 12.64 1.11
C ALA A 111 -10.55 11.58 0.45
N ALA A 112 -9.23 11.75 0.53
CA ALA A 112 -8.27 10.79 -0.01
C ALA A 112 -8.42 9.42 0.64
N ALA A 113 -8.49 9.36 1.98
CA ALA A 113 -8.70 8.11 2.71
C ALA A 113 -10.04 7.43 2.37
N HIS A 114 -11.09 8.21 2.16
CA HIS A 114 -12.40 7.68 1.77
C HIS A 114 -12.34 7.01 0.39
N LEU A 115 -11.74 7.67 -0.59
CA LEU A 115 -11.60 7.13 -1.95
C LEU A 115 -10.82 5.82 -1.97
N VAL A 116 -9.69 5.75 -1.27
CA VAL A 116 -8.89 4.52 -1.14
C VAL A 116 -9.70 3.39 -0.49
N ARG A 117 -10.47 3.68 0.58
CA ARG A 117 -11.32 2.67 1.22
C ARG A 117 -12.43 2.17 0.30
N CYS A 118 -13.09 3.06 -0.43
CA CYS A 118 -14.13 2.68 -1.39
C CYS A 118 -13.57 1.77 -2.49
N GLU A 119 -12.40 2.11 -3.02
CA GLU A 119 -11.74 1.29 -4.02
C GLU A 119 -11.28 -0.06 -3.47
N THR A 120 -10.64 -0.08 -2.31
CA THR A 120 -10.28 -1.32 -1.60
C THR A 120 -11.51 -2.24 -1.47
N HIS A 121 -12.63 -1.70 -1.00
CA HIS A 121 -13.86 -2.47 -0.85
C HIS A 121 -14.37 -3.04 -2.17
N ARG A 122 -14.32 -2.25 -3.25
CA ARG A 122 -14.68 -2.70 -4.59
C ARG A 122 -13.80 -3.89 -5.04
N PHE A 123 -12.49 -3.82 -4.90
CA PHE A 123 -11.60 -4.91 -5.32
C PHE A 123 -11.71 -6.14 -4.43
N LEU A 124 -12.01 -6.00 -3.15
CA LEU A 124 -12.33 -7.15 -2.29
C LEU A 124 -13.56 -7.96 -2.77
N GLN A 125 -14.51 -7.30 -3.42
CA GLN A 125 -15.74 -7.94 -3.89
C GLN A 125 -15.62 -8.46 -5.34
N PHE A 126 -14.89 -7.76 -6.20
CA PHE A 126 -14.94 -7.98 -7.65
C PHE A 126 -13.64 -8.52 -8.27
N THR A 127 -12.58 -8.76 -7.49
CA THR A 127 -11.37 -9.41 -8.01
C THR A 127 -11.68 -10.85 -8.41
N ARG A 128 -11.42 -11.17 -9.68
CA ARG A 128 -11.64 -12.49 -10.26
C ARG A 128 -10.31 -13.19 -10.41
N PHE A 129 -10.26 -14.44 -9.96
CA PHE A 129 -9.10 -15.30 -10.10
C PHE A 129 -9.33 -16.33 -11.19
N VAL A 130 -8.33 -16.53 -12.03
CA VAL A 130 -8.28 -17.59 -13.03
C VAL A 130 -7.29 -18.64 -12.54
N LYS A 131 -7.69 -19.89 -12.54
CA LYS A 131 -6.79 -21.00 -12.21
C LYS A 131 -5.80 -21.21 -13.34
N VAL A 132 -4.49 -21.18 -13.02
CA VAL A 132 -3.43 -21.47 -13.98
C VAL A 132 -3.28 -22.99 -14.07
N GLU A 133 -3.63 -23.56 -15.23
CA GLU A 133 -3.36 -24.97 -15.52
C GLU A 133 -1.85 -25.14 -15.73
N ARG A 134 -1.22 -25.98 -14.92
CA ARG A 134 0.16 -26.39 -15.18
C ARG A 134 0.14 -27.45 -16.27
N GLU A 135 1.03 -27.32 -17.24
CA GLU A 135 1.27 -28.44 -18.15
C GLU A 135 1.59 -29.69 -17.32
N PRO A 136 1.02 -30.87 -17.67
CA PRO A 136 1.30 -32.10 -16.97
C PRO A 136 2.81 -32.35 -16.97
N GLU A 137 3.42 -32.37 -15.79
CA GLU A 137 4.82 -32.81 -15.63
C GLU A 137 4.95 -34.20 -16.28
N LYS A 138 6.08 -34.41 -16.98
CA LYS A 138 6.36 -35.67 -17.68
C LYS A 138 6.01 -36.86 -16.79
N PRO A 139 5.30 -37.89 -17.31
CA PRO A 139 4.90 -39.03 -16.51
C PRO A 139 6.14 -39.72 -15.95
N GLY A 140 6.33 -39.72 -14.65
CA GLY A 140 7.44 -40.39 -13.98
C GLY A 140 7.85 -39.83 -12.61
N LEU A 141 7.42 -38.63 -12.21
CA LEU A 141 7.84 -38.01 -10.96
C LEU A 141 6.66 -37.56 -10.06
N GLN A 142 5.57 -38.31 -10.09
CA GLN A 142 4.46 -38.06 -9.14
C GLN A 142 4.76 -38.78 -7.82
N VAL A 143 5.03 -38.03 -6.76
CA VAL A 143 5.04 -38.56 -5.41
C VAL A 143 3.57 -38.77 -5.00
N PRO A 144 3.12 -40.03 -4.73
CA PRO A 144 1.74 -40.28 -4.33
C PRO A 144 1.42 -39.59 -3.01
N GLY A 145 0.44 -38.67 -3.02
CA GLY A 145 -0.04 -37.99 -1.81
C GLY A 145 0.24 -36.49 -1.72
N GLU A 146 1.05 -35.89 -2.57
CA GLU A 146 1.25 -34.44 -2.63
C GLU A 146 0.28 -33.79 -3.63
N THR A 147 -0.82 -33.28 -3.16
CA THR A 147 -1.63 -32.29 -3.88
C THR A 147 -0.89 -30.96 -3.83
N LYS A 148 -0.12 -30.64 -4.87
CA LYS A 148 0.48 -29.31 -4.99
C LYS A 148 -0.62 -28.24 -5.00
N PRO A 149 -0.51 -27.16 -4.22
CA PRO A 149 -1.54 -26.12 -4.17
C PRO A 149 -1.76 -25.54 -5.59
N GLY A 150 -3.04 -25.29 -5.93
CA GLY A 150 -3.38 -24.64 -7.19
C GLY A 150 -2.79 -23.23 -7.26
N LEU A 151 -2.36 -22.81 -8.46
CA LEU A 151 -1.96 -21.42 -8.69
C LEU A 151 -3.14 -20.64 -9.29
N TYR A 152 -3.45 -19.51 -8.69
CA TYR A 152 -4.49 -18.59 -9.14
C TYR A 152 -3.89 -17.23 -9.51
N LEU A 153 -4.38 -16.65 -10.59
CA LEU A 153 -3.91 -15.36 -11.09
C LEU A 153 -5.09 -14.39 -11.21
N ALA A 154 -4.89 -13.16 -10.80
CA ALA A 154 -5.84 -12.08 -10.99
C ALA A 154 -5.12 -10.81 -11.46
N ASP A 155 -5.75 -10.08 -12.39
CA ASP A 155 -5.33 -8.73 -12.78
C ASP A 155 -6.26 -7.69 -12.20
N ILE A 156 -5.67 -6.61 -11.70
CA ILE A 156 -6.41 -5.46 -11.20
C ILE A 156 -5.82 -4.17 -11.78
N GLU A 157 -6.69 -3.19 -11.96
CA GLU A 157 -6.32 -1.84 -12.42
C GLU A 157 -6.86 -0.80 -11.43
N PRO A 158 -6.31 -0.72 -10.23
CA PRO A 158 -6.77 0.24 -9.24
C PRO A 158 -6.18 1.63 -9.50
N ALA A 159 -6.97 2.68 -9.22
CA ALA A 159 -6.48 4.05 -9.24
C ALA A 159 -5.50 4.34 -8.09
N TYR A 160 -5.66 3.64 -6.96
CA TYR A 160 -4.87 3.82 -5.74
C TYR A 160 -4.02 2.60 -5.40
N ASP A 161 -2.97 2.79 -4.59
CA ASP A 161 -2.06 1.73 -4.13
C ASP A 161 -2.73 0.87 -3.04
N ILE A 162 -3.50 -0.16 -3.45
CA ILE A 162 -4.35 -0.94 -2.54
C ILE A 162 -3.85 -2.36 -2.27
N LEU A 163 -2.75 -2.81 -2.88
CA LEU A 163 -2.28 -4.20 -2.71
C LEU A 163 -2.09 -4.55 -1.23
N LEU A 164 -1.45 -3.67 -0.45
CA LEU A 164 -1.27 -3.88 1.00
C LEU A 164 -2.59 -3.92 1.78
N ARG A 165 -3.65 -3.30 1.25
CA ARG A 165 -4.97 -3.28 1.90
C ARG A 165 -5.80 -4.52 1.60
N ILE A 166 -5.66 -5.10 0.40
CA ILE A 166 -6.40 -6.29 -0.01
C ILE A 166 -5.69 -7.60 0.39
N ALA A 167 -4.36 -7.58 0.53
CA ALA A 167 -3.55 -8.76 0.84
C ALA A 167 -4.07 -9.59 2.03
N PRO A 168 -4.35 -9.01 3.22
CA PRO A 168 -4.80 -9.81 4.36
C PRO A 168 -6.13 -10.52 4.14
N HIS A 169 -6.99 -9.98 3.29
CA HIS A 169 -8.28 -10.60 2.96
C HIS A 169 -8.07 -11.84 2.08
N PHE A 170 -7.32 -11.71 0.98
CA PHE A 170 -7.12 -12.82 0.05
C PHE A 170 -6.26 -13.92 0.64
N VAL A 171 -5.23 -13.58 1.44
CA VAL A 171 -4.44 -14.55 2.21
C VAL A 171 -5.34 -15.39 3.12
N ARG A 172 -6.29 -14.79 3.83
CA ARG A 172 -7.24 -15.55 4.66
C ARG A 172 -8.25 -16.37 3.86
N ARG A 173 -8.63 -15.89 2.67
CA ARG A 173 -9.61 -16.58 1.82
C ARG A 173 -9.02 -17.78 1.10
N PHE A 174 -7.74 -17.71 0.71
CA PHE A 174 -7.02 -18.72 -0.08
C PHE A 174 -5.86 -19.32 0.71
N GLN A 175 -6.09 -19.70 1.99
CA GLN A 175 -5.04 -20.13 2.91
C GLN A 175 -4.17 -21.28 2.38
N ASP A 176 -4.76 -22.20 1.61
CA ASP A 176 -4.17 -23.43 1.09
C ASP A 176 -3.81 -23.34 -0.41
N GLN A 177 -3.97 -22.17 -1.04
CA GLN A 177 -3.74 -21.97 -2.47
C GLN A 177 -2.69 -20.92 -2.71
N CYS A 178 -1.84 -21.12 -3.73
CA CYS A 178 -0.93 -20.08 -4.20
C CYS A 178 -1.71 -19.10 -5.10
N PHE A 179 -1.45 -17.81 -4.95
CA PHE A 179 -2.06 -16.84 -5.86
C PHE A 179 -1.15 -15.66 -6.15
N ILE A 180 -1.42 -15.00 -7.28
CA ILE A 180 -0.78 -13.77 -7.71
C ILE A 180 -1.88 -12.75 -8.06
N ILE A 181 -1.80 -11.54 -7.49
CA ILE A 181 -2.63 -10.41 -7.90
C ILE A 181 -1.71 -9.36 -8.50
N ARG A 182 -1.86 -9.07 -9.80
CA ARG A 182 -1.04 -8.08 -10.52
C ARG A 182 -1.75 -6.72 -10.51
N ASP A 183 -1.07 -5.71 -9.99
CA ASP A 183 -1.45 -4.30 -10.10
C ASP A 183 -0.82 -3.75 -11.40
N GLN A 184 -1.59 -3.77 -12.49
CA GLN A 184 -1.11 -3.41 -13.82
C GLN A 184 -0.59 -1.97 -13.88
N PRO A 185 -1.31 -0.94 -13.38
CA PRO A 185 -0.85 0.44 -13.40
C PRO A 185 0.50 0.68 -12.73
N ARG A 186 0.84 -0.11 -11.67
CA ARG A 186 2.07 0.10 -10.88
C ARG A 186 3.18 -0.88 -11.20
N GLY A 187 2.91 -1.88 -12.05
CA GLY A 187 3.88 -2.92 -12.36
C GLY A 187 4.30 -3.72 -11.12
N GLN A 188 3.38 -3.90 -10.17
CA GLN A 188 3.59 -4.63 -8.93
C GLN A 188 2.68 -5.84 -8.83
N ALA A 189 3.10 -6.85 -8.10
CA ALA A 189 2.27 -8.02 -7.84
C ALA A 189 2.34 -8.44 -6.38
N LEU A 190 1.17 -8.76 -5.81
CA LEU A 190 1.05 -9.50 -4.57
C LEU A 190 1.19 -10.99 -4.87
N VAL A 191 2.20 -11.62 -4.34
CA VAL A 191 2.47 -13.07 -4.49
C VAL A 191 2.28 -13.74 -3.14
N TYR A 192 1.52 -14.86 -3.13
CA TYR A 192 1.29 -15.69 -1.95
C TYR A 192 1.57 -17.16 -2.28
N ASP A 193 2.40 -17.81 -1.48
CA ASP A 193 2.88 -19.18 -1.66
C ASP A 193 2.19 -20.22 -0.75
N ALA A 194 1.03 -19.87 -0.20
CA ALA A 194 0.28 -20.59 0.83
C ALA A 194 0.84 -20.48 2.25
N HIS A 195 1.97 -19.80 2.47
CA HIS A 195 2.58 -19.59 3.78
C HIS A 195 2.93 -18.12 4.02
N HIS A 196 3.55 -17.50 3.02
CA HIS A 196 4.03 -16.13 3.10
C HIS A 196 3.52 -15.33 1.90
N TRP A 197 3.34 -14.05 2.09
CA TRP A 197 3.03 -13.14 1.00
C TRP A 197 4.01 -11.98 0.96
N GLN A 198 4.24 -11.46 -0.23
CA GLN A 198 5.07 -10.29 -0.48
C GLN A 198 4.58 -9.51 -1.69
N ILE A 199 4.91 -8.24 -1.75
CA ILE A 199 4.74 -7.42 -2.94
C ILE A 199 6.07 -7.35 -3.65
N VAL A 200 6.03 -7.63 -4.95
CA VAL A 200 7.20 -7.69 -5.82
C VAL A 200 6.98 -6.80 -7.03
N SER A 201 8.05 -6.21 -7.53
CA SER A 201 8.04 -5.45 -8.78
C SER A 201 8.73 -6.31 -9.85
N PHE A 202 7.93 -6.89 -10.76
CA PHE A 202 8.44 -7.70 -11.87
C PHE A 202 7.79 -7.23 -13.17
N PRO A 203 8.46 -6.37 -13.94
CA PRO A 203 7.96 -5.95 -15.26
C PRO A 203 7.66 -7.14 -16.18
N GLU A 204 8.45 -8.20 -16.10
CA GLU A 204 8.29 -9.42 -16.89
C GLU A 204 7.03 -10.21 -16.53
N LEU A 205 6.63 -10.20 -15.26
CA LEU A 205 5.39 -10.85 -14.78
C LEU A 205 4.14 -10.15 -15.33
N MET A 206 4.22 -8.84 -15.61
CA MET A 206 3.12 -8.06 -16.17
C MET A 206 2.89 -8.37 -17.66
N ALA A 207 3.91 -8.80 -18.38
CA ALA A 207 3.83 -9.15 -19.80
C ALA A 207 3.20 -10.53 -20.05
N LEU A 208 3.02 -11.37 -19.02
CA LEU A 208 2.41 -12.68 -19.20
C LEU A 208 0.90 -12.54 -19.43
N PRO A 209 0.36 -13.07 -20.54
CA PRO A 209 -1.08 -13.06 -20.77
C PRO A 209 -1.79 -13.87 -19.67
N LEU A 210 -2.98 -13.40 -19.27
CA LEU A 210 -3.88 -14.25 -18.48
C LEU A 210 -4.22 -15.51 -19.29
N PRO A 211 -4.25 -16.69 -18.65
CA PRO A 211 -4.81 -17.86 -19.28
C PRO A 211 -6.22 -17.51 -19.77
N ARG A 212 -6.52 -17.74 -21.04
CA ARG A 212 -7.89 -17.53 -21.56
C ARG A 212 -8.81 -18.51 -20.82
N ASP A 213 -9.91 -18.00 -20.29
CA ASP A 213 -10.97 -18.83 -19.74
C ASP A 213 -11.41 -19.86 -20.78
N SER A 214 -10.91 -21.07 -20.70
CA SER A 214 -11.55 -22.21 -21.29
C SER A 214 -12.65 -22.65 -20.30
N GLN A 215 -13.90 -22.28 -20.63
CA GLN A 215 -15.13 -22.66 -19.95
C GLN A 215 -15.59 -21.77 -18.79
N ILE A 216 -16.33 -20.72 -19.15
CA ILE A 216 -17.50 -20.33 -18.37
C ILE A 216 -18.59 -21.33 -18.79
N GLU A 217 -18.61 -22.52 -18.22
CA GLU A 217 -19.83 -23.31 -18.18
C GLU A 217 -20.71 -22.71 -17.08
N SER A 218 -21.81 -22.17 -17.54
CA SER A 218 -22.97 -21.74 -16.76
C SER A 218 -23.44 -22.86 -15.82
N LEU A 219 -23.49 -22.58 -14.53
CA LEU A 219 -24.41 -23.14 -13.55
C LEU A 219 -25.18 -22.04 -12.86
#